data_f9bc1805bdbfd4b0cb8373984c283b29
#
_entry.id   f9bc1805bdbfd4b0cb8373984c283b29
#
_cell.length_a   1.000
_cell.length_b   1.000
_cell.length_c   1.000
_cell.angle_alpha   90.00
_cell.angle_beta   90.00
_cell.angle_gamma   90.00
#
_symmetry.space_group_name_H-M   'P 1'
#
loop_
_entity.id
_entity.type
_entity.pdbx_description
1 polymer ?
#
loop_
_entity_poly.entity_id
_entity_poly.type
_entity_poly.pdbx_seq_one_letter_code
_entity_poly.pdbx_strand_id
1 'polypeptide(L)'
;PEICFHLAAQSSVVISVEDPLLDFEHNLLQPIKLIQTLISTDCKKFVFSSSGGTIFGEPNIIPTSEEDFAGEPVSPYGVAKKKLNDFIKLMLENEKMSYSILNLSNVYGPRQDPHGEAGVMSIFTGKMLNNEKPIIYGDGNQTRDYIYVADVVSALIKSSENDNDLFL
;
A
#
# COMPACT_ATOMS: atom_id res chain seq x y z
N PRO A 1 -11.00 -14.00 14.15
CA PRO A 1 -11.63 -12.73 13.73
C PRO A 1 -12.56 -12.98 12.54
N GLU A 2 -13.61 -12.17 12.39
CA GLU A 2 -14.47 -12.27 11.20
C GLU A 2 -13.89 -11.52 10.02
N ILE A 3 -13.19 -10.41 10.28
CA ILE A 3 -12.53 -9.57 9.28
C ILE A 3 -11.07 -9.35 9.72
N CYS A 4 -10.15 -9.44 8.78
CA CYS A 4 -8.76 -9.10 8.97
C CYS A 4 -8.38 -7.91 8.09
N PHE A 5 -8.03 -6.77 8.70
CA PHE A 5 -7.42 -5.63 8.03
C PHE A 5 -5.90 -5.74 8.12
N HIS A 6 -5.26 -6.07 7.02
CA HIS A 6 -3.81 -6.20 6.96
C HIS A 6 -3.17 -4.90 6.48
N LEU A 7 -2.72 -4.09 7.45
CA LEU A 7 -2.08 -2.79 7.23
C LEU A 7 -0.59 -2.80 7.59
N ALA A 8 -0.12 -3.88 8.22
CA ALA A 8 1.27 -4.03 8.63
C ALA A 8 2.16 -4.28 7.41
N ALA A 9 3.24 -3.53 7.30
CA ALA A 9 4.21 -3.64 6.22
C ALA A 9 5.55 -3.00 6.62
N GLN A 10 6.65 -3.42 6.00
CA GLN A 10 7.80 -2.56 5.78
C GLN A 10 7.39 -1.59 4.65
N SER A 11 7.42 -0.27 4.87
CA SER A 11 6.85 0.71 3.93
C SER A 11 7.88 1.55 3.17
N SER A 12 9.17 1.39 3.51
CA SER A 12 10.25 2.13 2.88
C SER A 12 10.71 1.53 1.56
N VAL A 13 10.57 2.30 0.48
CA VAL A 13 11.20 1.95 -0.80
C VAL A 13 12.73 1.93 -0.67
N VAL A 14 13.31 2.84 0.12
CA VAL A 14 14.77 2.92 0.32
C VAL A 14 15.27 1.65 1.02
N ILE A 15 14.66 1.26 2.13
CA ILE A 15 15.03 0.02 2.86
C ILE A 15 14.84 -1.19 1.96
N SER A 16 13.81 -1.23 1.11
CA SER A 16 13.61 -2.36 0.19
C SER A 16 14.75 -2.52 -0.83
N VAL A 17 15.41 -1.44 -1.20
CA VAL A 17 16.59 -1.47 -2.09
C VAL A 17 17.85 -1.87 -1.33
N GLU A 18 18.01 -1.40 -0.09
CA GLU A 18 19.15 -1.74 0.78
C GLU A 18 19.12 -3.19 1.25
N ASP A 19 17.93 -3.69 1.63
CA ASP A 19 17.71 -5.08 2.07
C ASP A 19 16.44 -5.67 1.45
N PRO A 20 16.52 -6.14 0.19
CA PRO A 20 15.38 -6.71 -0.51
C PRO A 20 14.86 -8.03 0.10
N LEU A 21 15.71 -8.78 0.81
CA LEU A 21 15.28 -10.02 1.47
C LEU A 21 14.40 -9.72 2.69
N LEU A 22 14.77 -8.72 3.48
CA LEU A 22 13.95 -8.24 4.60
C LEU A 22 12.59 -7.74 4.09
N ASP A 23 12.59 -6.98 3.00
CA ASP A 23 11.35 -6.48 2.40
C ASP A 23 10.43 -7.62 1.93
N PHE A 24 10.97 -8.61 1.22
CA PHE A 24 10.21 -9.79 0.78
C PHE A 24 9.68 -10.62 1.95
N GLU A 25 10.45 -10.80 3.01
CA GLU A 25 9.98 -11.52 4.21
C GLU A 25 8.76 -10.79 4.80
N HIS A 26 8.83 -9.47 4.98
CA HIS A 26 7.78 -8.69 5.63
C HIS A 26 6.57 -8.44 4.72
N ASN A 27 6.80 -8.15 3.44
CA ASN A 27 5.76 -7.68 2.53
C ASN A 27 5.14 -8.77 1.65
N LEU A 28 5.75 -9.97 1.61
CA LEU A 28 5.23 -11.08 0.81
C LEU A 28 5.08 -12.37 1.63
N LEU A 29 6.15 -12.88 2.23
CA LEU A 29 6.11 -14.19 2.86
C LEU A 29 5.26 -14.23 4.14
N GLN A 30 5.40 -13.23 5.02
CA GLN A 30 4.60 -13.16 6.25
C GLN A 30 3.11 -12.96 5.98
N PRO A 31 2.68 -12.07 5.07
CA PRO A 31 1.27 -11.97 4.67
C PRO A 31 0.71 -13.27 4.09
N ILE A 32 1.47 -14.01 3.26
CA ILE A 32 1.06 -15.31 2.73
C ILE A 32 0.81 -16.31 3.88
N LYS A 33 1.73 -16.40 4.84
CA LYS A 33 1.56 -17.25 6.05
C LYS A 33 0.32 -16.83 6.87
N LEU A 34 0.08 -15.53 7.00
CA LEU A 34 -1.12 -15.01 7.66
C LEU A 34 -2.39 -15.48 6.94
N ILE A 35 -2.47 -15.32 5.63
CA ILE A 35 -3.62 -15.75 4.82
C ILE A 35 -3.85 -17.26 4.97
N GLN A 36 -2.80 -18.08 4.87
CA GLN A 36 -2.89 -19.53 5.09
C GLN A 36 -3.47 -19.87 6.46
N THR A 37 -3.07 -19.14 7.50
CA THR A 37 -3.61 -19.33 8.85
C THR A 37 -5.08 -18.90 8.90
N LEU A 38 -5.46 -17.78 8.30
CA LEU A 38 -6.82 -17.27 8.31
C LEU A 38 -7.81 -18.18 7.56
N ILE A 39 -7.40 -18.82 6.47
CA ILE A 39 -8.21 -19.80 5.72
C ILE A 39 -8.67 -20.96 6.62
N SER A 40 -7.85 -21.34 7.61
CA SER A 40 -8.20 -22.40 8.57
C SER A 40 -9.08 -21.92 9.73
N THR A 41 -9.53 -20.68 9.72
CA THR A 41 -10.38 -20.07 10.76
C THR A 41 -11.76 -19.69 10.19
N ASP A 42 -12.62 -19.09 11.02
CA ASP A 42 -13.91 -18.53 10.60
C ASP A 42 -13.79 -17.10 10.04
N CYS A 43 -12.60 -16.68 9.60
CA CYS A 43 -12.40 -15.38 8.97
C CYS A 43 -13.13 -15.33 7.63
N LYS A 44 -13.96 -14.31 7.43
CA LYS A 44 -14.81 -14.17 6.25
C LYS A 44 -14.26 -13.19 5.23
N LYS A 45 -13.42 -12.24 5.69
CA LYS A 45 -12.94 -11.15 4.85
C LYS A 45 -11.49 -10.76 5.17
N PHE A 46 -10.67 -10.65 4.12
CA PHE A 46 -9.31 -10.14 4.17
C PHE A 46 -9.23 -8.81 3.43
N VAL A 47 -8.92 -7.72 4.12
CA VAL A 47 -8.77 -6.37 3.54
C VAL A 47 -7.31 -5.99 3.57
N PHE A 48 -6.73 -5.72 2.41
CA PHE A 48 -5.31 -5.45 2.25
C PHE A 48 -5.05 -4.03 1.74
N SER A 49 -4.14 -3.31 2.42
CA SER A 49 -3.57 -2.07 1.92
C SER A 49 -2.35 -2.34 1.05
N SER A 50 -2.53 -2.21 -0.26
CA SER A 50 -1.48 -2.25 -1.26
C SER A 50 -0.97 -0.83 -1.55
N SER A 51 -0.20 -0.63 -2.61
CA SER A 51 0.45 0.64 -2.92
C SER A 51 0.25 1.03 -4.39
N GLY A 52 -0.71 1.90 -4.66
CA GLY A 52 -0.93 2.46 -6.00
C GLY A 52 0.27 3.26 -6.52
N GLY A 53 1.03 3.89 -5.62
CA GLY A 53 2.19 4.69 -6.00
C GLY A 53 3.43 3.88 -6.44
N THR A 54 3.45 2.54 -6.28
CA THR A 54 4.66 1.74 -6.55
C THR A 54 4.44 0.51 -7.42
N ILE A 55 3.22 -0.04 -7.47
CA ILE A 55 2.94 -1.28 -8.21
C ILE A 55 2.82 -1.10 -9.72
N PHE A 56 2.59 0.12 -10.18
CA PHE A 56 2.41 0.44 -11.60
C PHE A 56 3.70 0.90 -12.29
N GLY A 57 4.80 1.08 -11.54
CA GLY A 57 6.03 1.64 -12.07
C GLY A 57 5.85 3.07 -12.57
N GLU A 58 6.33 3.35 -13.78
CA GLU A 58 6.13 4.63 -14.46
C GLU A 58 5.02 4.49 -15.52
N PRO A 59 3.77 4.88 -15.21
CA PRO A 59 2.66 4.70 -16.13
C PRO A 59 2.76 5.67 -17.32
N ASN A 60 2.33 5.21 -18.49
CA ASN A 60 2.28 6.05 -19.69
C ASN A 60 1.09 7.01 -19.70
N ILE A 61 0.05 6.73 -18.90
CA ILE A 61 -1.19 7.51 -18.81
C ILE A 61 -1.37 7.97 -17.36
N ILE A 62 -1.57 9.27 -17.18
CA ILE A 62 -1.83 9.90 -15.89
C ILE A 62 -3.08 10.77 -15.99
N PRO A 63 -4.11 10.59 -15.16
CA PRO A 63 -4.20 9.58 -14.08
C PRO A 63 -4.28 8.16 -14.63
N THR A 64 -3.67 7.21 -13.90
CA THR A 64 -3.68 5.79 -14.23
C THR A 64 -5.00 5.16 -13.79
N SER A 65 -5.67 4.44 -14.68
CA SER A 65 -6.90 3.72 -14.36
C SER A 65 -6.61 2.26 -13.97
N GLU A 66 -7.62 1.58 -13.39
CA GLU A 66 -7.55 0.17 -13.04
C GLU A 66 -7.32 -0.74 -14.27
N GLU A 67 -7.65 -0.28 -15.46
CA GLU A 67 -7.48 -0.98 -16.73
C GLU A 67 -6.09 -0.78 -17.34
N ASP A 68 -5.37 0.29 -16.94
CA ASP A 68 -4.07 0.69 -17.53
C ASP A 68 -2.86 0.08 -16.79
N PHE A 69 -2.88 -1.21 -16.50
CA PHE A 69 -1.82 -1.95 -15.80
C PHE A 69 -0.55 -2.19 -16.61
N ALA A 70 -0.12 -1.26 -17.43
CA ALA A 70 0.97 -1.49 -18.38
C ALA A 70 2.38 -1.35 -17.78
N GLY A 71 2.52 -0.87 -16.53
CA GLY A 71 3.82 -0.65 -15.89
C GLY A 71 4.28 -1.82 -14.99
N GLU A 72 5.61 -1.98 -14.89
CA GLU A 72 6.23 -2.91 -13.94
C GLU A 72 6.84 -2.13 -12.77
N PRO A 73 6.74 -2.65 -11.53
CA PRO A 73 7.36 -2.01 -10.37
C PRO A 73 8.86 -1.82 -10.56
N VAL A 74 9.38 -0.68 -10.12
CA VAL A 74 10.82 -0.32 -10.24
C VAL A 74 11.57 -0.50 -8.91
N SER A 75 10.95 -1.09 -7.89
CA SER A 75 11.57 -1.34 -6.58
C SER A 75 11.15 -2.70 -6.01
N PRO A 76 11.99 -3.32 -5.14
CA PRO A 76 11.63 -4.56 -4.44
C PRO A 76 10.31 -4.43 -3.68
N TYR A 77 10.07 -3.32 -2.98
CA TYR A 77 8.81 -3.01 -2.32
C TYR A 77 7.60 -3.08 -3.27
N GLY A 78 7.69 -2.40 -4.43
CA GLY A 78 6.61 -2.42 -5.42
C GLY A 78 6.38 -3.82 -5.99
N VAL A 79 7.45 -4.59 -6.25
CA VAL A 79 7.37 -5.99 -6.69
C VAL A 79 6.66 -6.84 -5.64
N ALA A 80 7.06 -6.74 -4.36
CA ALA A 80 6.45 -7.50 -3.27
C ALA A 80 4.95 -7.19 -3.12
N LYS A 81 4.56 -5.90 -3.14
CA LYS A 81 3.16 -5.47 -3.07
C LYS A 81 2.33 -5.97 -4.27
N LYS A 82 2.84 -5.83 -5.50
CA LYS A 82 2.18 -6.34 -6.71
C LYS A 82 2.01 -7.85 -6.65
N LYS A 83 3.05 -8.58 -6.25
CA LYS A 83 2.98 -10.04 -6.12
C LYS A 83 2.04 -10.49 -5.02
N LEU A 84 1.97 -9.78 -3.90
CA LEU A 84 0.99 -10.10 -2.87
C LEU A 84 -0.46 -9.89 -3.36
N ASN A 85 -0.73 -8.85 -4.18
CA ASN A 85 -2.04 -8.71 -4.83
C ASN A 85 -2.40 -9.96 -5.67
N ASP A 86 -1.45 -10.47 -6.47
CA ASP A 86 -1.64 -11.68 -7.27
C ASP A 86 -1.87 -12.92 -6.38
N PHE A 87 -1.08 -13.08 -5.30
CA PHE A 87 -1.22 -14.20 -4.37
C PHE A 87 -2.55 -14.17 -3.61
N ILE A 88 -3.03 -12.99 -3.16
CA ILE A 88 -4.33 -12.86 -2.49
C ILE A 88 -5.44 -13.38 -3.40
N LYS A 89 -5.47 -12.92 -4.65
CA LYS A 89 -6.46 -13.36 -5.66
C LYS A 89 -6.41 -14.89 -5.84
N LEU A 90 -5.22 -15.42 -6.11
CA LEU A 90 -5.02 -16.85 -6.35
C LEU A 90 -5.39 -17.73 -5.15
N MET A 91 -4.95 -17.33 -3.94
CA MET A 91 -5.18 -18.13 -2.72
C MET A 91 -6.64 -18.13 -2.28
N LEU A 92 -7.38 -17.05 -2.54
CA LEU A 92 -8.74 -16.88 -2.06
C LEU A 92 -9.81 -17.12 -3.13
N GLU A 93 -9.43 -17.41 -4.37
CA GLU A 93 -10.35 -17.60 -5.51
C GLU A 93 -11.45 -18.63 -5.25
N ASN A 94 -11.12 -19.73 -4.56
CA ASN A 94 -12.05 -20.82 -4.26
C ASN A 94 -12.31 -21.00 -2.76
N GLU A 95 -11.92 -20.02 -1.94
CA GLU A 95 -12.09 -20.05 -0.50
C GLU A 95 -13.39 -19.35 -0.06
N LYS A 96 -13.82 -19.63 1.16
CA LYS A 96 -14.99 -18.96 1.76
C LYS A 96 -14.66 -17.53 2.21
N MET A 97 -13.38 -17.23 2.38
CA MET A 97 -12.90 -15.90 2.77
C MET A 97 -12.78 -15.02 1.53
N SER A 98 -13.58 -13.98 1.45
CA SER A 98 -13.48 -12.97 0.40
C SER A 98 -12.34 -11.97 0.68
N TYR A 99 -11.96 -11.17 -0.32
CA TYR A 99 -10.91 -10.17 -0.15
C TYR A 99 -11.31 -8.80 -0.70
N SER A 100 -10.60 -7.77 -0.25
CA SER A 100 -10.54 -6.46 -0.91
C SER A 100 -9.10 -5.96 -0.87
N ILE A 101 -8.61 -5.46 -2.00
CA ILE A 101 -7.26 -4.92 -2.16
C ILE A 101 -7.39 -3.45 -2.52
N LEU A 102 -6.87 -2.56 -1.67
CA LEU A 102 -6.86 -1.12 -1.91
C LEU A 102 -5.44 -0.68 -2.30
N ASN A 103 -5.28 -0.23 -3.54
CA ASN A 103 -4.03 0.31 -4.05
C ASN A 103 -3.92 1.80 -3.70
N LEU A 104 -3.50 2.08 -2.48
CA LEU A 104 -3.49 3.42 -1.92
C LEU A 104 -2.44 4.31 -2.58
N SER A 105 -2.78 5.54 -2.88
CA SER A 105 -1.85 6.61 -3.22
C SER A 105 -1.07 7.09 -1.98
N ASN A 106 -0.45 8.27 -2.00
CA ASN A 106 0.33 8.76 -0.87
C ASN A 106 -0.60 9.23 0.27
N VAL A 107 -0.77 8.37 1.26
CA VAL A 107 -1.62 8.67 2.43
C VAL A 107 -0.96 9.73 3.29
N TYR A 108 -1.74 10.74 3.70
CA TYR A 108 -1.31 11.77 4.63
C TYR A 108 -2.35 12.03 5.71
N GLY A 109 -1.93 12.58 6.84
CA GLY A 109 -2.84 13.00 7.89
C GLY A 109 -2.23 13.00 9.29
N PRO A 110 -3.06 13.23 10.32
CA PRO A 110 -2.62 13.27 11.72
C PRO A 110 -1.88 12.01 12.14
N ARG A 111 -0.87 12.17 12.98
CA ARG A 111 -0.02 11.10 13.53
C ARG A 111 0.97 10.46 12.53
N GLN A 112 1.11 11.00 11.33
CA GLN A 112 2.20 10.61 10.46
C GLN A 112 3.52 11.16 11.02
N ASP A 113 4.47 10.27 11.33
CA ASP A 113 5.77 10.65 11.91
C ASP A 113 6.64 11.35 10.84
N PRO A 114 7.06 12.62 11.06
CA PRO A 114 7.92 13.33 10.11
C PRO A 114 9.38 12.82 10.09
N HIS A 115 9.78 11.99 11.06
CA HIS A 115 11.15 11.47 11.20
C HIS A 115 11.29 10.00 10.74
N GLY A 116 10.17 9.31 10.49
CA GLY A 116 10.14 7.93 10.00
C GLY A 116 10.06 7.85 8.48
N GLU A 117 9.40 6.83 8.00
CA GLU A 117 9.04 6.62 6.59
C GLU A 117 7.96 7.62 6.14
N ALA A 118 8.21 8.90 6.39
CA ALA A 118 7.22 9.94 6.24
C ALA A 118 7.08 10.38 4.79
N GLY A 119 5.85 10.56 4.36
CA GLY A 119 5.57 11.27 3.12
C GLY A 119 5.97 12.74 3.21
N VAL A 120 6.16 13.36 2.04
CA VAL A 120 6.58 14.77 1.92
C VAL A 120 5.70 15.73 2.74
N MET A 121 4.41 15.44 2.89
CA MET A 121 3.46 16.28 3.63
C MET A 121 3.84 16.43 5.11
N SER A 122 4.15 15.35 5.81
CA SER A 122 4.53 15.40 7.23
C SER A 122 5.94 16.00 7.41
N ILE A 123 6.90 15.65 6.54
CA ILE A 123 8.25 16.19 6.56
C ILE A 123 8.25 17.72 6.36
N PHE A 124 7.57 18.19 5.32
CA PHE A 124 7.52 19.62 5.00
C PHE A 124 6.78 20.41 6.07
N THR A 125 5.63 19.89 6.53
CA THR A 125 4.88 20.52 7.63
C THR A 125 5.72 20.62 8.90
N GLY A 126 6.40 19.54 9.31
CA GLY A 126 7.26 19.53 10.47
C GLY A 126 8.39 20.56 10.36
N LYS A 127 9.09 20.63 9.23
CA LYS A 127 10.13 21.62 8.98
C LYS A 127 9.59 23.05 9.03
N MET A 128 8.49 23.32 8.35
CA MET A 128 7.90 24.66 8.32
C MET A 128 7.43 25.13 9.71
N LEU A 129 6.86 24.24 10.52
CA LEU A 129 6.50 24.55 11.91
C LEU A 129 7.71 24.87 12.78
N ASN A 130 8.86 24.31 12.48
CA ASN A 130 10.14 24.59 13.17
C ASN A 130 10.90 25.77 12.54
N ASN A 131 10.32 26.52 11.59
CA ASN A 131 10.99 27.57 10.83
C ASN A 131 12.21 27.07 10.02
N GLU A 132 12.23 25.79 9.67
CA GLU A 132 13.25 25.18 8.81
C GLU A 132 12.75 25.19 7.35
N LYS A 133 13.69 25.35 6.41
CA LYS A 133 13.35 25.25 4.97
C LYS A 133 13.22 23.78 4.57
N PRO A 134 12.12 23.38 3.89
CA PRO A 134 12.05 22.06 3.28
C PRO A 134 13.07 21.93 2.14
N ILE A 135 13.59 20.73 1.94
CA ILE A 135 14.51 20.42 0.85
C ILE A 135 13.71 19.82 -0.30
N ILE A 136 13.78 20.47 -1.45
CA ILE A 136 13.20 19.97 -2.71
C ILE A 136 14.35 19.33 -3.49
N TYR A 137 14.20 18.03 -3.80
CA TYR A 137 15.16 17.31 -4.63
C TYR A 137 14.78 17.45 -6.11
N GLY A 138 15.76 17.75 -6.96
CA GLY A 138 15.54 18.00 -8.38
C GLY A 138 14.97 19.40 -8.65
N ASP A 139 14.10 19.51 -9.64
CA ASP A 139 13.54 20.78 -10.12
C ASP A 139 12.22 21.20 -9.43
N GLY A 140 11.67 20.34 -8.58
CA GLY A 140 10.43 20.59 -7.86
C GLY A 140 9.15 20.39 -8.69
N ASN A 141 9.26 19.88 -9.90
CA ASN A 141 8.10 19.62 -10.79
C ASN A 141 7.47 18.25 -10.59
N GLN A 142 7.97 17.46 -9.64
CA GLN A 142 7.45 16.14 -9.34
C GLN A 142 6.01 16.23 -8.81
N THR A 143 5.10 15.52 -9.44
CA THR A 143 3.72 15.37 -9.01
C THR A 143 3.51 14.06 -8.24
N ARG A 144 2.59 14.07 -7.30
CA ARG A 144 2.15 12.88 -6.56
C ARG A 144 0.65 12.97 -6.33
N ASP A 145 0.02 11.82 -6.31
CA ASP A 145 -1.36 11.73 -5.86
C ASP A 145 -1.40 11.55 -4.33
N TYR A 146 -2.30 12.26 -3.66
CA TYR A 146 -2.43 12.27 -2.20
C TYR A 146 -3.85 11.96 -1.77
N ILE A 147 -3.97 11.11 -0.75
CA ILE A 147 -5.26 10.77 -0.13
C ILE A 147 -5.23 11.03 1.38
N TYR A 148 -6.28 11.63 1.92
CA TYR A 148 -6.37 11.88 3.35
C TYR A 148 -6.67 10.60 4.13
N VAL A 149 -6.02 10.42 5.27
CA VAL A 149 -6.10 9.17 6.06
C VAL A 149 -7.54 8.81 6.48
N ALA A 150 -8.42 9.78 6.74
CA ALA A 150 -9.81 9.48 7.11
C ALA A 150 -10.61 8.92 5.92
N ASP A 151 -10.28 9.33 4.68
CA ASP A 151 -10.90 8.78 3.48
C ASP A 151 -10.43 7.35 3.26
N VAL A 152 -9.13 7.07 3.50
CA VAL A 152 -8.60 5.69 3.48
C VAL A 152 -9.30 4.80 4.50
N VAL A 153 -9.50 5.28 5.74
CA VAL A 153 -10.23 4.53 6.77
C VAL A 153 -11.67 4.25 6.34
N SER A 154 -12.34 5.26 5.76
CA SER A 154 -13.71 5.08 5.23
C SER A 154 -13.75 4.05 4.11
N ALA A 155 -12.77 4.09 3.18
CA ALA A 155 -12.66 3.13 2.08
C ALA A 155 -12.41 1.72 2.60
N LEU A 156 -11.49 1.53 3.55
CA LEU A 156 -11.21 0.22 4.18
C LEU A 156 -12.47 -0.38 4.84
N ILE A 157 -13.23 0.43 5.58
CA ILE A 157 -14.46 -0.04 6.23
C ILE A 157 -15.48 -0.43 5.16
N LYS A 158 -15.75 0.44 4.18
CA LYS A 158 -16.71 0.14 3.11
C LYS A 158 -16.32 -1.08 2.28
N SER A 159 -15.03 -1.24 1.96
CA SER A 159 -14.54 -2.39 1.21
C SER A 159 -14.68 -3.71 1.95
N SER A 160 -14.76 -3.68 3.29
CA SER A 160 -14.99 -4.89 4.09
C SER A 160 -16.42 -5.44 3.98
N GLU A 161 -17.36 -4.65 3.48
CA GLU A 161 -18.76 -5.01 3.27
C GLU A 161 -19.03 -5.59 1.87
N ASN A 162 -18.07 -5.45 0.93
CA ASN A 162 -18.18 -5.94 -0.44
C ASN A 162 -17.60 -7.35 -0.59
N ASP A 163 -17.94 -8.04 -1.68
CA ASP A 163 -17.29 -9.28 -2.11
C ASP A 163 -15.86 -9.02 -2.62
N ASN A 164 -15.29 -9.96 -3.39
CA ASN A 164 -13.94 -9.84 -3.92
C ASN A 164 -13.80 -8.65 -4.86
N ASP A 165 -12.92 -7.72 -4.52
CA ASP A 165 -12.74 -6.49 -5.27
C ASP A 165 -11.33 -5.92 -5.18
N LEU A 166 -10.97 -5.11 -6.19
CA LEU A 166 -9.73 -4.36 -6.29
C LEU A 166 -10.08 -2.88 -6.44
N PHE A 167 -9.49 -2.04 -5.61
CA PHE A 167 -9.70 -0.59 -5.63
C PHE A 167 -8.39 0.16 -5.87
N LEU A 168 -8.44 1.22 -6.65
CA LEU A 168 -7.37 2.20 -6.82
C LEU A 168 -7.57 3.40 -5.93
#